data_aaed6e8ef3aae869673c7deb12a9ddff
#
_entry.id   aaed6e8ef3aae869673c7deb12a9ddff
#
_cell.length_a   1.000
_cell.length_b   1.000
_cell.length_c   1.000
_cell.angle_alpha   90.00
_cell.angle_beta   90.00
_cell.angle_gamma   90.00
#
_symmetry.space_group_name_H-M   'P 1'
#
loop_
_entity.id
_entity.type
_entity.pdbx_description
1 polymer ?
#
loop_
_entity_poly.entity_id
_entity_poly.type
_entity_poly.pdbx_seq_one_letter_code
_entity_poly.pdbx_strand_id
1 'polypeptide(L)'
;MDELCLKEIFEDFNEKFSGKKCRVETNYSKLNNFIVSFDVLDLHHLLGLHKVIPLKATDSIESIKQERLTLESFKNHSQYSDIKPRIENYEFIEEVFKASSIEVCILEKDIKQKSSMNLAVVFFKKDRNKYIVLGLKRNIRTNTFHLATLHETRSKQYESYKKTKFEITEWI
;
A
#
# COMPACT_ATOMS: atom_id res chain seq x y z
N MET A 1 -20.26 -9.30 -5.40
CA MET A 1 -19.65 -8.06 -4.90
C MET A 1 -19.37 -7.14 -6.07
N ASP A 2 -19.88 -5.95 -6.03
CA ASP A 2 -19.59 -4.99 -7.09
C ASP A 2 -18.10 -4.64 -7.03
N GLU A 3 -17.48 -4.59 -8.21
CA GLU A 3 -16.07 -4.22 -8.33
C GLU A 3 -15.92 -2.74 -7.97
N LEU A 4 -15.05 -2.41 -7.00
CA LEU A 4 -14.78 -1.03 -6.62
C LEU A 4 -14.24 -0.26 -7.83
N CYS A 5 -14.84 0.87 -8.15
CA CYS A 5 -14.32 1.74 -9.19
C CYS A 5 -13.21 2.65 -8.65
N LEU A 6 -12.39 3.21 -9.55
CA LEU A 6 -11.28 4.09 -9.15
C LEU A 6 -11.74 5.31 -8.36
N LYS A 7 -12.88 5.88 -8.70
CA LYS A 7 -13.43 7.04 -7.98
C LYS A 7 -13.82 6.68 -6.55
N GLU A 8 -14.47 5.54 -6.35
CA GLU A 8 -14.84 5.06 -5.01
C GLU A 8 -13.59 4.82 -4.14
N ILE A 9 -12.54 4.24 -4.71
CA ILE A 9 -11.26 4.07 -4.03
C ILE A 9 -10.65 5.42 -3.66
N PHE A 10 -10.65 6.38 -4.59
CA PHE A 10 -10.16 7.73 -4.34
C PHE A 10 -10.92 8.41 -3.20
N GLU A 11 -12.24 8.37 -3.23
CA GLU A 11 -13.10 8.99 -2.22
C GLU A 11 -12.90 8.34 -0.84
N ASP A 12 -12.87 7.01 -0.79
CA ASP A 12 -12.63 6.26 0.44
C ASP A 12 -11.24 6.56 1.04
N PHE A 13 -10.20 6.53 0.23
CA PHE A 13 -8.85 6.85 0.69
C PHE A 13 -8.73 8.30 1.15
N ASN A 14 -9.34 9.21 0.41
CA ASN A 14 -9.31 10.64 0.74
C ASN A 14 -10.02 10.91 2.08
N GLU A 15 -11.13 10.26 2.34
CA GLU A 15 -11.86 10.39 3.61
C GLU A 15 -11.11 9.73 4.78
N LYS A 16 -10.65 8.50 4.60
CA LYS A 16 -10.09 7.69 5.69
C LYS A 16 -8.64 8.01 6.02
N PHE A 17 -7.83 8.34 5.03
CA PHE A 17 -6.37 8.36 5.16
C PHE A 17 -5.70 9.67 4.74
N SER A 18 -6.10 10.27 3.63
CA SER A 18 -5.37 11.40 3.04
C SER A 18 -5.19 12.56 4.00
N GLY A 19 -3.95 13.07 4.08
CA GLY A 19 -3.58 14.17 4.96
C GLY A 19 -3.44 13.79 6.43
N LYS A 20 -3.66 12.52 6.77
CA LYS A 20 -3.53 12.01 8.14
C LYS A 20 -2.18 11.32 8.33
N LYS A 21 -1.81 11.17 9.59
CA LYS A 21 -0.63 10.41 10.02
C LYS A 21 -1.03 9.47 11.14
N CYS A 22 -0.35 8.34 11.25
CA CYS A 22 -0.49 7.48 12.41
C CYS A 22 0.87 7.11 12.98
N ARG A 23 0.90 6.86 14.27
CA ARG A 23 2.07 6.33 14.97
C ARG A 23 1.97 4.82 15.04
N VAL A 24 3.03 4.17 14.61
CA VAL A 24 3.20 2.72 14.70
C VAL A 24 4.26 2.43 15.74
N GLU A 25 3.96 1.57 16.69
CA GLU A 25 4.91 1.08 17.68
C GLU A 25 5.27 -0.36 17.40
N THR A 26 6.53 -0.70 17.60
CA THR A 26 7.05 -2.07 17.45
C THR A 26 7.87 -2.47 18.67
N ASN A 27 8.13 -3.76 18.81
CA ASN A 27 9.02 -4.28 19.85
C ASN A 27 10.49 -4.32 19.45
N TYR A 28 10.87 -3.71 18.31
CA TYR A 28 12.25 -3.60 17.88
C TYR A 28 12.86 -2.28 18.35
N SER A 29 13.87 -2.33 19.21
CA SER A 29 14.44 -1.17 19.89
C SER A 29 14.96 -0.06 18.95
N LYS A 30 15.50 -0.42 17.78
CA LYS A 30 16.03 0.54 16.81
C LYS A 30 14.96 1.19 15.94
N LEU A 31 13.75 0.66 15.96
CA LEU A 31 12.58 1.19 15.26
C LEU A 31 11.33 0.96 16.11
N ASN A 32 11.41 1.37 17.37
CA ASN A 32 10.33 1.13 18.34
C ASN A 32 9.09 1.99 18.08
N ASN A 33 9.22 3.09 17.36
CA ASN A 33 8.09 3.85 16.86
C ASN A 33 8.46 4.58 15.56
N PHE A 34 7.48 4.76 14.69
CA PHE A 34 7.61 5.55 13.48
C PHE A 34 6.25 6.14 13.07
N ILE A 35 6.29 7.17 12.25
CA ILE A 35 5.11 7.84 11.73
C ILE A 35 4.87 7.40 10.28
N VAL A 36 3.66 6.98 9.98
CA VAL A 36 3.19 6.74 8.61
C VAL A 36 2.35 7.94 8.19
N SER A 37 2.71 8.52 7.07
CA SER A 37 2.00 9.64 6.45
C SER A 37 1.24 9.16 5.23
N PHE A 38 -0.01 9.58 5.08
CA PHE A 38 -0.89 9.16 3.99
C PHE A 38 -1.15 10.33 3.07
N ASP A 39 -0.88 10.14 1.78
CA ASP A 39 -1.15 11.10 0.72
C ASP A 39 -1.96 10.42 -0.37
N VAL A 40 -3.02 11.06 -0.84
CA VAL A 40 -3.86 10.53 -1.92
C VAL A 40 -3.06 10.29 -3.21
N LEU A 41 -1.95 11.01 -3.41
CA LEU A 41 -1.06 10.80 -4.55
C LEU A 41 -0.35 9.44 -4.52
N ASP A 42 -0.24 8.83 -3.36
CA ASP A 42 0.33 7.49 -3.22
C ASP A 42 -0.48 6.44 -3.99
N LEU A 43 -1.77 6.67 -4.19
CA LEU A 43 -2.64 5.77 -4.96
C LEU A 43 -2.15 5.54 -6.38
N HIS A 44 -1.49 6.51 -6.99
CA HIS A 44 -0.94 6.37 -8.35
C HIS A 44 0.02 5.18 -8.45
N HIS A 45 0.91 5.03 -7.48
CA HIS A 45 1.84 3.90 -7.42
C HIS A 45 1.24 2.65 -6.78
N LEU A 46 0.45 2.81 -5.72
CA LEU A 46 -0.20 1.68 -5.04
C LEU A 46 -1.07 0.86 -5.97
N LEU A 47 -1.88 1.52 -6.76
CA LEU A 47 -2.76 0.88 -7.73
C LEU A 47 -2.06 0.52 -9.05
N GLY A 48 -0.78 0.86 -9.19
CA GLY A 48 0.00 0.57 -10.37
C GLY A 48 -0.36 1.40 -11.59
N LEU A 49 -1.03 2.54 -11.43
CA LEU A 49 -1.50 3.38 -12.54
C LEU A 49 -0.35 3.87 -13.42
N HIS A 50 0.83 4.07 -12.86
CA HIS A 50 2.05 4.45 -13.60
C HIS A 50 2.46 3.43 -14.67
N LYS A 51 1.96 2.19 -14.61
CA LYS A 51 2.24 1.13 -15.58
C LYS A 51 1.34 1.22 -16.81
N VAL A 52 0.18 1.84 -16.71
CA VAL A 52 -0.85 1.85 -17.75
C VAL A 52 -1.12 3.23 -18.33
N ILE A 53 -0.73 4.29 -17.63
CA ILE A 53 -0.93 5.68 -18.09
C ILE A 53 0.34 6.51 -17.92
N PRO A 54 0.72 7.29 -18.95
CA PRO A 54 1.91 8.15 -18.91
C PRO A 54 1.61 9.51 -18.25
N LEU A 55 0.86 9.51 -17.16
CA LEU A 55 0.51 10.72 -16.40
C LEU A 55 1.30 10.79 -15.10
N LYS A 56 1.55 12.01 -14.63
CA LYS A 56 2.04 12.24 -13.28
C LYS A 56 0.96 11.89 -12.26
N ALA A 57 1.36 11.61 -11.03
CA ALA A 57 0.42 11.26 -9.96
C ALA A 57 -0.69 12.32 -9.78
N THR A 58 -0.33 13.60 -9.80
CA THR A 58 -1.30 14.71 -9.68
C THR A 58 -2.35 14.69 -10.78
N ASP A 59 -1.94 14.47 -12.02
CA ASP A 59 -2.83 14.47 -13.18
C ASP A 59 -3.72 13.22 -13.21
N SER A 60 -3.17 12.06 -12.83
CA SER A 60 -3.94 10.83 -12.77
C SER A 60 -5.03 10.89 -11.69
N ILE A 61 -4.70 11.39 -10.50
CA ILE A 61 -5.66 11.54 -9.40
C ILE A 61 -6.76 12.53 -9.77
N GLU A 62 -6.42 13.65 -10.38
CA GLU A 62 -7.42 14.63 -10.85
C GLU A 62 -8.34 14.01 -11.92
N SER A 63 -7.79 13.21 -12.82
CA SER A 63 -8.55 12.51 -13.86
C SER A 63 -9.49 11.46 -13.27
N ILE A 64 -9.10 10.77 -12.19
CA ILE A 64 -9.97 9.84 -11.45
C ILE A 64 -11.11 10.62 -10.78
N LYS A 65 -10.78 11.69 -10.09
CA LYS A 65 -11.74 12.55 -9.40
C LYS A 65 -12.83 13.08 -10.35
N GLN A 66 -12.45 13.45 -11.57
CA GLN A 66 -13.34 13.94 -12.61
C GLN A 66 -13.96 12.83 -13.48
N GLU A 67 -13.76 11.57 -13.13
CA GLU A 67 -14.25 10.40 -13.87
C GLU A 67 -13.78 10.31 -15.32
N ARG A 68 -12.70 11.01 -15.67
CA ARG A 68 -12.05 10.88 -16.99
C ARG A 68 -11.18 9.63 -17.08
N LEU A 69 -10.73 9.10 -15.95
CA LEU A 69 -9.97 7.88 -15.85
C LEU A 69 -10.76 6.86 -15.05
N THR A 70 -11.10 5.75 -15.70
CA THR A 70 -11.84 4.62 -15.11
C THR A 70 -11.12 3.31 -15.42
N LEU A 71 -11.53 2.21 -14.82
CA LEU A 71 -10.99 0.88 -15.14
C LEU A 71 -11.17 0.52 -16.61
N GLU A 72 -12.27 0.92 -17.23
CA GLU A 72 -12.52 0.71 -18.65
C GLU A 72 -11.47 1.39 -19.54
N SER A 73 -10.86 2.50 -19.06
CA SER A 73 -9.85 3.25 -19.81
C SER A 73 -8.61 2.42 -20.18
N PHE A 74 -8.29 1.38 -19.40
CA PHE A 74 -7.09 0.56 -19.62
C PHE A 74 -7.34 -0.95 -19.54
N LYS A 75 -8.59 -1.36 -19.65
CA LYS A 75 -8.99 -2.80 -19.62
C LYS A 75 -8.28 -3.66 -20.66
N ASN A 76 -7.96 -3.08 -21.82
CA ASN A 76 -7.26 -3.75 -22.91
C ASN A 76 -5.73 -3.55 -22.87
N HIS A 77 -5.21 -2.85 -21.86
CA HIS A 77 -3.77 -2.64 -21.72
C HIS A 77 -3.08 -3.93 -21.29
N SER A 78 -1.87 -4.19 -21.82
CA SER A 78 -1.10 -5.40 -21.51
C SER A 78 -0.78 -5.57 -20.01
N GLN A 79 -0.68 -4.47 -19.26
CA GLN A 79 -0.40 -4.45 -17.82
C GLN A 79 -1.66 -4.49 -16.95
N TYR A 80 -2.83 -4.62 -17.53
CA TYR A 80 -4.08 -4.65 -16.75
C TYR A 80 -4.12 -5.78 -15.72
N SER A 81 -3.53 -6.92 -16.04
CA SER A 81 -3.41 -8.05 -15.11
C SER A 81 -2.61 -7.74 -13.84
N ASP A 82 -1.72 -6.75 -13.88
CA ASP A 82 -0.98 -6.27 -12.69
C ASP A 82 -1.78 -5.25 -11.88
N ILE A 83 -2.69 -4.53 -12.54
CA ILE A 83 -3.49 -3.47 -11.90
C ILE A 83 -4.70 -4.06 -11.18
N LYS A 84 -5.39 -4.98 -11.81
CA LYS A 84 -6.64 -5.56 -11.29
C LYS A 84 -6.50 -6.11 -9.86
N PRO A 85 -5.50 -6.94 -9.54
CA PRO A 85 -5.34 -7.45 -8.18
C PRO A 85 -5.09 -6.34 -7.14
N ARG A 86 -4.44 -5.26 -7.52
CA ARG A 86 -4.19 -4.11 -6.62
C ARG A 86 -5.48 -3.42 -6.24
N ILE A 87 -6.37 -3.25 -7.20
CA ILE A 87 -7.69 -2.65 -7.00
C ILE A 87 -8.56 -3.57 -6.15
N GLU A 88 -8.60 -4.87 -6.45
CA GLU A 88 -9.35 -5.87 -5.69
C GLU A 88 -8.90 -5.99 -4.23
N ASN A 89 -7.63 -5.72 -3.95
CA ASN A 89 -7.04 -5.81 -2.61
C ASN A 89 -6.90 -4.45 -1.91
N TYR A 90 -7.51 -3.41 -2.41
CA TYR A 90 -7.43 -2.07 -1.83
C TYR A 90 -7.80 -2.06 -0.34
N GLU A 91 -8.78 -2.83 0.08
CA GLU A 91 -9.24 -2.92 1.48
C GLU A 91 -8.16 -3.40 2.45
N PHE A 92 -7.09 -4.04 1.94
CA PHE A 92 -5.99 -4.47 2.80
C PHE A 92 -5.30 -3.32 3.54
N ILE A 93 -5.33 -2.11 2.98
CA ILE A 93 -4.82 -0.90 3.65
C ILE A 93 -5.59 -0.66 4.97
N GLU A 94 -6.90 -0.77 4.92
CA GLU A 94 -7.75 -0.62 6.11
C GLU A 94 -7.54 -1.75 7.11
N GLU A 95 -7.37 -2.98 6.66
CA GLU A 95 -7.07 -4.12 7.51
C GLU A 95 -5.79 -3.90 8.32
N VAL A 96 -4.77 -3.29 7.71
CA VAL A 96 -3.49 -2.99 8.39
C VAL A 96 -3.64 -1.85 9.38
N PHE A 97 -4.22 -0.72 8.98
CA PHE A 97 -4.13 0.52 9.74
C PHE A 97 -5.34 0.84 10.62
N LYS A 98 -6.50 0.27 10.35
CA LYS A 98 -7.73 0.60 11.09
C LYS A 98 -8.41 -0.60 11.75
N ALA A 99 -8.47 -1.73 11.09
CA ALA A 99 -9.21 -2.90 11.57
C ALA A 99 -8.42 -3.77 12.57
N SER A 100 -7.13 -3.50 12.76
CA SER A 100 -6.24 -4.29 13.63
C SER A 100 -6.24 -5.79 13.31
N SER A 101 -6.51 -6.14 12.06
CA SER A 101 -6.55 -7.54 11.59
C SER A 101 -5.15 -8.12 11.36
N ILE A 102 -4.15 -7.26 11.18
CA ILE A 102 -2.76 -7.63 10.97
C ILE A 102 -1.97 -7.23 12.21
N GLU A 103 -1.24 -8.18 12.80
CA GLU A 103 -0.54 -7.99 14.07
C GLU A 103 0.99 -7.93 13.93
N VAL A 104 1.50 -8.37 12.79
CA VAL A 104 2.95 -8.47 12.54
C VAL A 104 3.33 -7.84 11.21
N CYS A 105 4.56 -7.31 11.17
CA CYS A 105 5.19 -6.79 9.96
C CYS A 105 6.61 -7.35 9.80
N ILE A 106 7.17 -7.15 8.62
CA ILE A 106 8.58 -7.45 8.34
C ILE A 106 9.31 -6.12 8.22
N LEU A 107 10.38 -5.94 9.00
CA LEU A 107 11.21 -4.75 8.95
C LEU A 107 12.36 -4.93 7.94
N GLU A 108 12.89 -3.83 7.43
CA GLU A 108 13.96 -3.82 6.43
C GLU A 108 15.14 -4.74 6.80
N LYS A 109 15.53 -4.77 8.08
CA LYS A 109 16.61 -5.61 8.58
C LYS A 109 16.41 -7.11 8.34
N ASP A 110 15.16 -7.56 8.21
CA ASP A 110 14.77 -8.96 8.05
C ASP A 110 14.43 -9.33 6.61
N ILE A 111 14.43 -8.35 5.70
CA ILE A 111 14.20 -8.57 4.26
C ILE A 111 15.50 -9.05 3.64
N LYS A 112 15.57 -10.34 3.32
CA LYS A 112 16.78 -10.97 2.79
C LYS A 112 16.99 -10.69 1.29
N GLN A 113 15.92 -10.64 0.51
CA GLN A 113 15.97 -10.31 -0.90
C GLN A 113 15.49 -8.88 -1.11
N LYS A 114 16.43 -7.96 -1.26
CA LYS A 114 16.10 -6.56 -1.53
C LYS A 114 15.58 -6.42 -2.96
N SER A 115 14.36 -5.93 -3.07
CA SER A 115 13.83 -5.47 -4.37
C SER A 115 14.39 -4.09 -4.70
N SER A 116 14.28 -3.70 -5.98
CA SER A 116 14.59 -2.32 -6.42
C SER A 116 13.76 -1.25 -5.69
N MET A 117 12.71 -1.65 -5.02
CA MET A 117 11.79 -0.74 -4.30
C MET A 117 12.32 -0.28 -2.95
N ASN A 118 13.32 -0.94 -2.35
CA ASN A 118 13.89 -0.57 -1.04
C ASN A 118 12.83 -0.36 0.05
N LEU A 119 11.98 -1.37 0.24
CA LEU A 119 10.92 -1.31 1.24
C LEU A 119 11.50 -1.32 2.66
N ALA A 120 10.97 -0.45 3.51
CA ALA A 120 11.39 -0.33 4.90
C ALA A 120 10.52 -1.16 5.86
N VAL A 121 9.23 -1.30 5.54
CA VAL A 121 8.27 -2.11 6.31
C VAL A 121 7.36 -2.84 5.33
N VAL A 122 7.08 -4.10 5.60
CA VAL A 122 6.17 -4.91 4.78
C VAL A 122 5.10 -5.55 5.66
N PHE A 123 3.87 -5.34 5.30
CA PHE A 123 2.71 -6.06 5.83
C PHE A 123 2.25 -7.07 4.77
N PHE A 124 1.80 -8.23 5.21
CA PHE A 124 1.28 -9.24 4.30
C PHE A 124 0.22 -10.11 4.96
N LYS A 125 -0.62 -10.70 4.14
CA LYS A 125 -1.53 -11.78 4.55
C LYS A 125 -1.55 -12.86 3.49
N LYS A 126 -1.79 -14.10 3.91
CA LYS A 126 -2.02 -15.22 3.01
C LYS A 126 -3.48 -15.24 2.61
N ASP A 127 -3.73 -15.35 1.31
CA ASP A 127 -5.05 -15.56 0.74
C ASP A 127 -4.99 -16.76 -0.22
N ARG A 128 -5.44 -17.92 0.24
CA ARG A 128 -5.38 -19.19 -0.50
C ARG A 128 -3.92 -19.57 -0.87
N ASN A 129 -3.56 -19.51 -2.14
CA ASN A 129 -2.22 -19.85 -2.66
C ASN A 129 -1.36 -18.61 -3.01
N LYS A 130 -1.78 -17.44 -2.58
CA LYS A 130 -1.10 -16.17 -2.84
C LYS A 130 -0.98 -15.34 -1.58
N TYR A 131 -0.19 -14.29 -1.66
CA TYR A 131 0.03 -13.32 -0.60
C TYR A 131 -0.34 -11.94 -1.11
N ILE A 132 -1.06 -11.18 -0.29
CA ILE A 132 -1.31 -9.77 -0.49
C ILE A 132 -0.27 -9.02 0.31
N VAL A 133 0.43 -8.10 -0.33
CA VAL A 133 1.59 -7.39 0.22
C VAL A 133 1.39 -5.89 0.15
N LEU A 134 1.56 -5.23 1.29
CA LEU A 134 1.59 -3.77 1.41
C LEU A 134 2.96 -3.36 1.93
N GLY A 135 3.70 -2.60 1.14
CA GLY A 135 5.03 -2.14 1.46
C GLY A 135 5.11 -0.65 1.69
N LEU A 136 5.91 -0.24 2.67
CA LEU A 136 6.20 1.15 2.99
C LEU A 136 7.64 1.50 2.64
N LYS A 137 7.86 2.74 2.21
CA LYS A 137 9.17 3.35 2.07
C LYS A 137 9.38 4.42 3.14
N ARG A 138 10.63 4.63 3.52
CA ARG A 138 11.02 5.71 4.41
C ARG A 138 11.38 6.96 3.60
N ASN A 139 10.80 8.08 3.98
CA ASN A 139 11.23 9.39 3.51
C ASN A 139 12.27 9.93 4.49
N ILE A 140 13.54 9.98 4.07
CA ILE A 140 14.67 10.39 4.91
C ILE A 140 14.56 11.85 5.33
N ARG A 141 14.01 12.71 4.46
CA ARG A 141 13.89 14.16 4.72
C ARG A 141 12.91 14.45 5.85
N THR A 142 11.76 13.81 5.86
CA THR A 142 10.71 14.02 6.85
C THR A 142 10.76 13.02 7.99
N ASN A 143 11.58 11.97 7.86
CA ASN A 143 11.62 10.83 8.77
C ASN A 143 10.25 10.17 8.99
N THR A 144 9.45 10.15 7.94
CA THR A 144 8.14 9.48 7.90
C THR A 144 8.15 8.34 6.91
N PHE A 145 7.20 7.43 7.05
CA PHE A 145 6.99 6.30 6.14
C PHE A 145 5.74 6.58 5.30
N HIS A 146 5.75 6.14 4.06
CA HIS A 146 4.61 6.29 3.16
C HIS A 146 4.30 5.00 2.42
N LEU A 147 3.09 4.85 1.95
CA LEU A 147 2.66 3.69 1.18
C LEU A 147 3.37 3.67 -0.18
N ALA A 148 3.99 2.55 -0.51
CA ALA A 148 4.82 2.43 -1.72
C ALA A 148 4.31 1.39 -2.71
N THR A 149 3.80 0.26 -2.23
CA THR A 149 3.30 -0.82 -3.09
C THR A 149 2.17 -1.59 -2.44
N LEU A 150 1.22 -1.99 -3.25
CA LEU A 150 0.18 -2.95 -2.92
C LEU A 150 0.12 -3.95 -4.08
N HIS A 151 0.43 -5.22 -3.82
CA HIS A 151 0.45 -6.23 -4.88
C HIS A 151 0.16 -7.64 -4.35
N GLU A 152 -0.08 -8.56 -5.27
CA GLU A 152 -0.17 -9.99 -4.98
C GLU A 152 1.11 -10.70 -5.44
N THR A 153 1.48 -11.75 -4.74
CA THR A 153 2.56 -12.65 -5.14
C THR A 153 2.27 -14.09 -4.72
N ARG A 154 2.77 -15.05 -5.48
CA ARG A 154 2.76 -16.46 -5.09
C ARG A 154 4.04 -16.88 -4.39
N SER A 155 5.03 -16.00 -4.31
CA SER A 155 6.29 -16.26 -3.61
C SER A 155 6.04 -16.43 -2.11
N LYS A 156 6.61 -17.49 -1.54
CA LYS A 156 6.52 -17.78 -0.10
C LYS A 156 7.58 -17.07 0.74
N GLN A 157 8.33 -16.16 0.13
CA GLN A 157 9.47 -15.48 0.80
C GLN A 157 9.06 -14.80 2.11
N TYR A 158 7.86 -14.20 2.17
CA TYR A 158 7.38 -13.48 3.35
C TYR A 158 7.13 -14.39 4.55
N GLU A 159 6.77 -15.67 4.34
CA GLU A 159 6.62 -16.65 5.41
C GLU A 159 7.94 -16.96 6.12
N SER A 160 9.06 -16.91 5.38
CA SER A 160 10.40 -17.24 5.90
C SER A 160 11.07 -16.11 6.65
N TYR A 161 10.65 -14.87 6.45
CA TYR A 161 11.25 -13.70 7.09
C TYR A 161 10.81 -13.58 8.55
N LYS A 162 11.70 -13.08 9.39
CA LYS A 162 11.36 -12.77 10.78
C LYS A 162 10.29 -11.69 10.84
N LYS A 163 9.31 -11.92 11.69
CA LYS A 163 8.17 -11.01 11.89
C LYS A 163 8.32 -10.24 13.19
N THR A 164 7.93 -8.98 13.16
CA THR A 164 7.96 -8.09 14.30
C THR A 164 6.52 -7.67 14.62
N LYS A 165 6.13 -7.73 15.88
CA LYS A 165 4.82 -7.25 16.32
C LYS A 165 4.76 -5.74 16.21
N PHE A 166 3.63 -5.23 15.78
CA PHE A 166 3.35 -3.80 15.71
C PHE A 166 1.95 -3.47 16.20
N GLU A 167 1.76 -2.21 16.56
CA GLU A 167 0.49 -1.66 16.98
C GLU A 167 0.35 -0.23 16.49
N ILE A 168 -0.85 0.15 16.06
CA ILE A 168 -1.19 1.54 15.74
C ILE A 168 -1.67 2.18 17.03
N THR A 169 -0.92 3.14 17.56
CA THR A 169 -1.17 3.71 18.89
C THR A 169 -1.83 5.08 18.86
N GLU A 170 -1.70 5.81 17.75
CA GLU A 170 -2.18 7.19 17.66
C GLU A 170 -2.47 7.57 16.21
N TRP A 171 -3.56 8.30 15.99
CA TRP A 171 -3.85 9.01 14.74
C TRP A 171 -3.70 10.51 14.97
N ILE A 172 -2.94 11.14 14.07
CA ILE A 172 -2.56 12.56 14.18
C ILE A 172 -3.24 13.35 13.07
#